data_7e9c20a9af61c5d8946224aaad71f7ce
#
_entry.id   7e9c20a9af61c5d8946224aaad71f7ce
#
_cell.length_a   1.000
_cell.length_b   1.000
_cell.length_c   1.000
_cell.angle_alpha   90.00
_cell.angle_beta   90.00
_cell.angle_gamma   90.00
#
_symmetry.space_group_name_H-M   'P 1'
#
loop_
_entity.id
_entity.type
_entity.pdbx_description
1 polymer ?
#
loop_
_entity_poly.entity_id
_entity_poly.type
_entity_poly.pdbx_seq_one_letter_code
_entity_poly.pdbx_strand_id
1 'polypeptide(L)'
;MEIHHCENPVCRFVTRHAVPDMCPLCGGAFFLPTDGSDLVAADWVALGIESKTDGRFDDAFSDFEKAAAEGDAAGQCMLGLAYETGEGVAQSWPDAVLLYRAAAGQGHAQAQCNLGWCYEFGKGVPQDAKAAARWYGEAALQHDPRAECCLAICYTNGTGVAADPVRAVQLYTLSAQAGFVPAMRNLAQMVHLGRGTAKNDEAALAWYQKAAAQDDARALFMCGQFYEKGFGVECNAPLAADFYLRAAKQGYAPAQACYAICLECGRGVPANPTEAVQWYTRAARQGDTQAQFALAVCCEQGTGTPQSWGDAIRWYSMAAAQELPQALLNLGLCYERGVGVRRNPEEALHLYRRAARLGLPAAENRIGALYERGDGVEQSWPTATAHYRRAAEADYAPAQCNLGWCYEYGQGVPEDLALAAAWYGKSAAQGFARAQCCLGWCYEFGKGVELDEARAVELYRAAAEQGLPRAQCCLGYCTEKGIGTEADPAAATEWYRRSAEGGYSRGMYNYACCFENGTGVKKDLPLAQQWYERAAKEGLPDAMYELGVWYEDGRCGPKDAAQALAWYKKAAEAGHDRARKAVERMEKLV
;
A
#
# COMPACT_ATOMS: atom_id res chain seq x y z
N MET A 1 24.65 51.43 -8.16
CA MET A 1 23.57 52.33 -7.71
C MET A 1 24.11 53.18 -6.59
N GLU A 2 23.72 54.45 -6.54
CA GLU A 2 24.14 55.31 -5.42
C GLU A 2 23.51 54.82 -4.12
N ILE A 3 24.25 54.92 -3.02
CA ILE A 3 23.77 54.59 -1.68
C ILE A 3 23.21 55.88 -1.07
N HIS A 4 22.07 55.81 -0.43
CA HIS A 4 21.43 56.96 0.25
C HIS A 4 21.20 56.58 1.72
N HIS A 5 21.42 57.52 2.62
CA HIS A 5 21.11 57.35 4.04
C HIS A 5 20.16 58.45 4.56
N CYS A 6 19.45 58.15 5.65
CA CYS A 6 18.56 59.12 6.29
C CYS A 6 19.37 60.23 6.98
N GLU A 7 18.96 61.48 6.78
CA GLU A 7 19.61 62.66 7.41
C GLU A 7 19.48 62.69 8.93
N ASN A 8 18.52 62.00 9.49
CA ASN A 8 18.36 61.90 10.94
C ASN A 8 19.53 61.10 11.53
N PRO A 9 20.42 61.74 12.34
CA PRO A 9 21.64 61.08 12.84
C PRO A 9 21.36 59.93 13.81
N VAL A 10 20.13 59.78 14.29
CA VAL A 10 19.70 58.68 15.15
C VAL A 10 19.09 57.54 14.33
N CYS A 11 18.68 57.82 13.09
CA CYS A 11 18.10 56.87 12.16
C CYS A 11 19.19 56.33 11.22
N ARG A 12 19.41 55.01 11.25
CA ARG A 12 20.40 54.35 10.40
C ARG A 12 19.77 53.66 9.18
N PHE A 13 18.73 54.28 8.60
CA PHE A 13 18.14 53.75 7.37
C PHE A 13 19.05 54.05 6.17
N VAL A 14 19.49 53.02 5.47
CA VAL A 14 20.24 53.08 4.22
C VAL A 14 19.56 52.27 3.12
N THR A 15 19.69 52.72 1.87
CA THR A 15 19.07 52.02 0.71
C THR A 15 19.81 52.32 -0.59
N ARG A 16 19.75 51.39 -1.54
CA ARG A 16 20.10 51.60 -2.95
C ARG A 16 18.88 51.77 -3.85
N HIS A 17 17.69 51.67 -3.30
CA HIS A 17 16.45 51.92 -4.04
C HIS A 17 16.24 53.41 -4.34
N ALA A 18 15.23 53.70 -5.18
CA ALA A 18 14.80 55.08 -5.36
C ALA A 18 14.43 55.70 -4.01
N VAL A 19 14.96 56.87 -3.76
CA VAL A 19 14.81 57.58 -2.47
C VAL A 19 13.32 57.81 -2.22
N PRO A 20 12.71 57.27 -1.12
CA PRO A 20 11.34 57.56 -0.76
C PRO A 20 11.21 59.01 -0.28
N ASP A 21 10.02 59.58 -0.41
CA ASP A 21 9.75 60.95 0.05
C ASP A 21 9.97 61.13 1.56
N MET A 22 9.82 60.07 2.31
CA MET A 22 10.04 60.01 3.76
C MET A 22 10.72 58.71 4.18
N CYS A 23 11.62 58.80 5.15
CA CYS A 23 12.26 57.61 5.73
C CYS A 23 11.25 56.67 6.37
N PRO A 24 11.18 55.39 6.00
CA PRO A 24 10.22 54.43 6.53
C PRO A 24 10.41 54.12 8.02
N LEU A 25 11.62 54.38 8.58
CA LEU A 25 11.89 54.12 10.01
C LEU A 25 11.55 55.29 10.91
N CYS A 26 11.84 56.52 10.51
CA CYS A 26 11.69 57.70 11.39
C CYS A 26 10.76 58.79 10.85
N GLY A 27 10.27 58.66 9.58
CA GLY A 27 9.47 59.71 8.94
C GLY A 27 10.28 60.98 8.55
N GLY A 28 11.61 60.96 8.59
CA GLY A 28 12.45 62.07 8.17
C GLY A 28 12.33 62.35 6.65
N ALA A 29 12.44 63.62 6.26
CA ALA A 29 12.07 64.07 4.93
C ALA A 29 13.25 64.04 3.90
N PHE A 30 14.46 63.71 4.28
CA PHE A 30 15.62 63.82 3.38
C PHE A 30 16.55 62.64 3.44
N PHE A 31 17.10 62.30 2.26
CA PHE A 31 18.13 61.31 2.08
C PHE A 31 19.34 61.93 1.42
N LEU A 32 20.52 61.70 1.99
CA LEU A 32 21.77 62.15 1.40
C LEU A 32 22.47 61.02 0.67
N PRO A 33 23.03 61.27 -0.54
CA PRO A 33 23.91 60.33 -1.17
C PRO A 33 25.19 60.16 -0.35
N THR A 34 25.68 58.92 -0.23
CA THR A 34 26.97 58.64 0.42
C THR A 34 27.83 57.77 -0.48
N ASP A 35 29.15 57.98 -0.40
CA ASP A 35 30.15 57.09 -1.01
C ASP A 35 30.41 55.84 -0.15
N GLY A 36 29.75 55.75 0.99
CA GLY A 36 29.86 54.64 1.94
C GLY A 36 30.99 54.79 2.96
N SER A 37 31.72 55.90 2.94
CA SER A 37 32.84 56.13 3.87
C SER A 37 32.40 56.38 5.33
N ASP A 38 31.16 56.75 5.53
CA ASP A 38 30.51 57.02 6.81
C ASP A 38 29.61 55.85 7.28
N LEU A 39 29.48 54.76 6.49
CA LEU A 39 28.71 53.59 6.86
C LEU A 39 29.48 52.70 7.82
N VAL A 40 28.74 52.09 8.76
CA VAL A 40 29.27 51.10 9.70
C VAL A 40 28.82 49.69 9.29
N ALA A 41 29.41 48.68 9.90
CA ALA A 41 29.12 47.27 9.59
C ALA A 41 27.64 46.93 9.52
N ALA A 42 26.81 47.43 10.44
CA ALA A 42 25.35 47.19 10.44
C ALA A 42 24.65 47.77 9.20
N ASP A 43 25.14 48.90 8.68
CA ASP A 43 24.58 49.50 7.45
C ASP A 43 24.95 48.67 6.24
N TRP A 44 26.17 48.12 6.17
CA TRP A 44 26.57 47.19 5.12
C TRP A 44 25.78 45.88 5.17
N VAL A 45 25.45 45.34 6.36
CA VAL A 45 24.56 44.17 6.49
C VAL A 45 23.18 44.48 5.95
N ALA A 46 22.60 45.63 6.26
CA ALA A 46 21.29 46.05 5.76
C ALA A 46 21.27 46.18 4.24
N LEU A 47 22.28 46.85 3.64
CA LEU A 47 22.45 46.98 2.19
C LEU A 47 22.66 45.64 1.49
N GLY A 48 23.43 44.74 2.09
CA GLY A 48 23.60 43.38 1.59
C GLY A 48 22.33 42.58 1.58
N ILE A 49 21.50 42.67 2.64
CA ILE A 49 20.19 42.02 2.70
C ILE A 49 19.24 42.58 1.62
N GLU A 50 19.23 43.92 1.44
CA GLU A 50 18.47 44.58 0.37
C GLU A 50 18.90 44.08 -1.01
N SER A 51 20.20 44.06 -1.29
CA SER A 51 20.77 43.58 -2.56
C SER A 51 20.44 42.12 -2.82
N LYS A 52 20.49 41.28 -1.78
CA LYS A 52 20.11 39.88 -1.86
C LYS A 52 18.63 39.69 -2.18
N THR A 53 17.74 40.48 -1.58
CA THR A 53 16.28 40.41 -1.87
C THR A 53 15.94 40.82 -3.29
N ASP A 54 16.74 41.72 -3.87
CA ASP A 54 16.66 42.14 -5.27
C ASP A 54 17.30 41.16 -6.27
N GLY A 55 17.92 40.09 -5.80
CA GLY A 55 18.67 39.13 -6.62
C GLY A 55 20.03 39.64 -7.11
N ARG A 56 20.55 40.72 -6.54
CA ARG A 56 21.89 41.33 -6.84
C ARG A 56 22.94 40.69 -5.94
N PHE A 57 23.27 39.44 -6.20
CA PHE A 57 24.11 38.63 -5.29
C PHE A 57 25.55 39.09 -5.20
N ASP A 58 26.14 39.66 -6.28
CA ASP A 58 27.49 40.19 -6.27
C ASP A 58 27.59 41.44 -5.38
N ASP A 59 26.61 42.35 -5.44
CA ASP A 59 26.51 43.50 -4.57
C ASP A 59 26.36 43.08 -3.11
N ALA A 60 25.45 42.11 -2.86
CA ALA A 60 25.19 41.56 -1.52
C ALA A 60 26.47 40.94 -0.91
N PHE A 61 27.19 40.15 -1.71
CA PHE A 61 28.47 39.57 -1.28
C PHE A 61 29.47 40.64 -0.88
N SER A 62 29.67 41.68 -1.74
CA SER A 62 30.61 42.78 -1.45
C SER A 62 30.24 43.55 -0.17
N ASP A 63 28.95 43.75 0.08
CA ASP A 63 28.49 44.44 1.29
C ASP A 63 28.69 43.58 2.54
N PHE A 64 28.43 42.31 2.48
CA PHE A 64 28.68 41.38 3.59
C PHE A 64 30.20 41.22 3.85
N GLU A 65 31.03 41.29 2.79
CA GLU A 65 32.51 41.26 2.94
C GLU A 65 33.02 42.49 3.72
N LYS A 66 32.49 43.69 3.43
CA LYS A 66 32.83 44.92 4.18
C LYS A 66 32.42 44.80 5.65
N ALA A 67 31.18 44.38 5.93
CA ALA A 67 30.71 44.18 7.29
C ALA A 67 31.56 43.14 8.04
N ALA A 68 31.87 42.02 7.40
CA ALA A 68 32.71 40.98 7.99
C ALA A 68 34.13 41.42 8.27
N ALA A 69 34.71 42.27 7.39
CA ALA A 69 36.06 42.85 7.56
C ALA A 69 36.13 43.77 8.79
N GLU A 70 35.05 44.46 9.14
CA GLU A 70 34.92 45.22 10.39
C GLU A 70 34.73 44.32 11.63
N GLY A 71 34.65 43.01 11.45
CA GLY A 71 34.47 42.03 12.51
C GLY A 71 33.04 41.83 12.96
N ASP A 72 32.06 42.37 12.23
CA ASP A 72 30.64 42.25 12.59
C ASP A 72 30.15 40.79 12.47
N ALA A 73 29.52 40.29 13.54
CA ALA A 73 29.09 38.92 13.62
C ALA A 73 27.93 38.59 12.64
N ALA A 74 27.03 39.55 12.39
CA ALA A 74 25.93 39.35 11.43
C ALA A 74 26.50 39.37 9.99
N GLY A 75 27.44 40.31 9.68
CA GLY A 75 28.16 40.37 8.42
C GLY A 75 28.92 39.05 8.12
N GLN A 76 29.68 38.57 9.12
CA GLN A 76 30.36 37.26 9.02
C GLN A 76 29.39 36.10 8.79
N CYS A 77 28.24 36.09 9.49
CA CYS A 77 27.21 35.05 9.30
C CYS A 77 26.59 35.09 7.89
N MET A 78 26.30 36.29 7.38
CA MET A 78 25.71 36.46 6.05
C MET A 78 26.72 36.19 4.94
N LEU A 79 27.98 36.56 5.10
CA LEU A 79 29.06 36.20 4.18
C LEU A 79 29.28 34.68 4.17
N GLY A 80 29.25 34.04 5.35
CA GLY A 80 29.28 32.57 5.46
C GLY A 80 28.14 31.90 4.71
N LEU A 81 26.95 32.47 4.77
CA LEU A 81 25.76 31.96 4.01
C LEU A 81 25.97 32.16 2.50
N ALA A 82 26.56 33.25 2.04
CA ALA A 82 26.88 33.45 0.64
C ALA A 82 27.87 32.40 0.11
N TYR A 83 28.90 32.06 0.88
CA TYR A 83 29.79 30.93 0.55
C TYR A 83 29.10 29.56 0.61
N GLU A 84 28.16 29.36 1.53
CA GLU A 84 27.36 28.13 1.62
C GLU A 84 26.49 27.93 0.38
N THR A 85 25.81 28.97 -0.08
CA THR A 85 24.84 28.90 -1.20
C THR A 85 25.50 29.11 -2.57
N GLY A 86 26.67 29.73 -2.63
CA GLY A 86 27.31 30.12 -3.88
C GLY A 86 26.68 31.40 -4.49
N GLU A 87 26.06 32.25 -3.67
CA GLU A 87 25.43 33.49 -4.11
C GLU A 87 26.46 34.62 -4.15
N GLY A 88 26.77 35.14 -5.35
CA GLY A 88 27.78 36.19 -5.58
C GLY A 88 29.23 35.71 -5.44
N VAL A 89 29.46 34.42 -5.19
CA VAL A 89 30.79 33.82 -5.03
C VAL A 89 30.74 32.32 -5.34
N ALA A 90 31.84 31.70 -5.67
CA ALA A 90 31.92 30.26 -5.78
C ALA A 90 31.66 29.57 -4.42
N GLN A 91 30.82 28.54 -4.41
CA GLN A 91 30.48 27.80 -3.18
C GLN A 91 31.75 27.24 -2.50
N SER A 92 31.92 27.54 -1.21
CA SER A 92 33.01 27.04 -0.41
C SER A 92 32.61 26.76 1.04
N TRP A 93 32.43 25.49 1.36
CA TRP A 93 32.11 25.08 2.73
C TRP A 93 33.20 25.40 3.76
N PRO A 94 34.53 25.26 3.46
CA PRO A 94 35.57 25.65 4.39
C PRO A 94 35.50 27.12 4.77
N ASP A 95 35.30 28.03 3.79
CA ASP A 95 35.19 29.46 4.02
C ASP A 95 33.92 29.82 4.79
N ALA A 96 32.78 29.20 4.44
CA ALA A 96 31.53 29.34 5.20
C ALA A 96 31.72 28.98 6.67
N VAL A 97 32.36 27.84 6.96
CA VAL A 97 32.61 27.39 8.35
C VAL A 97 33.56 28.32 9.09
N LEU A 98 34.58 28.84 8.43
CA LEU A 98 35.50 29.81 9.05
C LEU A 98 34.74 31.05 9.56
N LEU A 99 33.86 31.58 8.72
CA LEU A 99 33.04 32.74 9.01
C LEU A 99 31.98 32.45 10.07
N TYR A 100 31.28 31.30 9.95
CA TYR A 100 30.34 30.89 10.99
C TYR A 100 31.01 30.71 12.35
N ARG A 101 32.23 30.16 12.38
CA ARG A 101 33.00 30.01 13.63
C ARG A 101 33.38 31.37 14.24
N ALA A 102 33.75 32.32 13.41
CA ALA A 102 34.07 33.69 13.86
C ALA A 102 32.85 34.37 14.46
N ALA A 103 31.70 34.33 13.78
CA ALA A 103 30.44 34.89 14.24
C ALA A 103 29.88 34.15 15.48
N ALA A 104 29.96 32.82 15.48
CA ALA A 104 29.49 31.97 16.59
C ALA A 104 30.30 32.22 17.87
N GLY A 105 31.59 32.45 17.74
CA GLY A 105 32.49 32.82 18.83
C GLY A 105 32.13 34.16 19.47
N GLN A 106 31.51 35.06 18.72
CA GLN A 106 30.94 36.32 19.21
C GLN A 106 29.53 36.19 19.80
N GLY A 107 28.98 34.98 19.83
CA GLY A 107 27.66 34.73 20.37
C GLY A 107 26.51 34.87 19.36
N HIS A 108 26.74 35.02 18.07
CA HIS A 108 25.69 35.18 17.08
C HIS A 108 24.86 33.87 16.91
N ALA A 109 23.60 33.85 17.33
CA ALA A 109 22.77 32.66 17.44
C ALA A 109 22.58 31.90 16.09
N GLN A 110 22.31 32.64 15.01
CA GLN A 110 22.13 32.03 13.69
C GLN A 110 23.42 31.37 13.20
N ALA A 111 24.61 32.02 13.45
CA ALA A 111 25.89 31.43 13.09
C ALA A 111 26.23 30.19 13.92
N GLN A 112 25.87 30.19 15.22
CA GLN A 112 26.00 29.02 16.08
C GLN A 112 25.13 27.88 15.55
N CYS A 113 23.88 28.15 15.17
CA CYS A 113 22.98 27.16 14.58
C CYS A 113 23.53 26.60 13.25
N ASN A 114 24.04 27.49 12.35
CA ASN A 114 24.64 27.09 11.07
C ASN A 114 25.93 26.28 11.27
N LEU A 115 26.75 26.65 12.21
CA LEU A 115 27.98 25.92 12.56
C LEU A 115 27.64 24.54 13.14
N GLY A 116 26.59 24.44 14.00
CA GLY A 116 26.04 23.18 14.48
C GLY A 116 25.62 22.27 13.32
N TRP A 117 24.94 22.82 12.33
CA TRP A 117 24.53 22.10 11.12
C TRP A 117 25.74 21.61 10.29
N CYS A 118 26.78 22.45 10.15
CA CYS A 118 28.01 22.04 9.48
C CYS A 118 28.67 20.83 10.16
N TYR A 119 28.73 20.81 11.49
CA TYR A 119 29.22 19.66 12.24
C TYR A 119 28.31 18.42 12.16
N GLU A 120 26.98 18.60 12.15
CA GLU A 120 26.04 17.50 12.03
C GLU A 120 26.20 16.74 10.72
N PHE A 121 26.40 17.46 9.60
CA PHE A 121 26.47 16.87 8.26
C PHE A 121 27.90 16.78 7.69
N GLY A 122 28.90 17.17 8.42
CA GLY A 122 30.32 17.13 7.97
C GLY A 122 30.59 18.06 6.79
N LYS A 123 29.96 19.25 6.76
CA LYS A 123 30.15 20.25 5.69
C LYS A 123 31.27 21.22 6.02
N GLY A 124 32.35 21.16 5.29
CA GLY A 124 33.56 21.99 5.50
C GLY A 124 34.35 21.67 6.78
N VAL A 125 33.84 20.73 7.60
CA VAL A 125 34.49 20.22 8.81
C VAL A 125 34.20 18.70 8.93
N PRO A 126 35.04 17.93 9.64
CA PRO A 126 34.69 16.56 9.99
C PRO A 126 33.37 16.50 10.78
N GLN A 127 32.57 15.49 10.49
CA GLN A 127 31.30 15.28 11.20
C GLN A 127 31.55 15.04 12.69
N ASP A 128 30.88 15.81 13.55
CA ASP A 128 30.94 15.70 15.00
C ASP A 128 29.60 16.04 15.64
N ALA A 129 28.82 14.99 15.97
CA ALA A 129 27.51 15.15 16.56
C ALA A 129 27.53 15.83 17.95
N LYS A 130 28.61 15.66 18.72
CA LYS A 130 28.74 16.34 20.03
C LYS A 130 28.98 17.82 19.86
N ALA A 131 29.83 18.19 18.92
CA ALA A 131 30.07 19.60 18.58
C ALA A 131 28.79 20.24 18.03
N ALA A 132 28.03 19.52 17.16
CA ALA A 132 26.75 20.00 16.64
C ALA A 132 25.74 20.28 17.77
N ALA A 133 25.52 19.31 18.66
CA ALA A 133 24.59 19.48 19.78
C ALA A 133 25.00 20.61 20.73
N ARG A 134 26.30 20.81 20.94
CA ARG A 134 26.80 21.92 21.75
C ARG A 134 26.47 23.28 21.11
N TRP A 135 26.76 23.45 19.82
CA TRP A 135 26.50 24.71 19.11
C TRP A 135 24.98 24.98 19.00
N TYR A 136 24.16 23.98 18.77
CA TYR A 136 22.71 24.12 18.86
C TYR A 136 22.26 24.52 20.27
N GLY A 137 22.92 24.00 21.32
CA GLY A 137 22.66 24.37 22.70
C GLY A 137 22.94 25.84 22.98
N GLU A 138 24.10 26.37 22.53
CA GLU A 138 24.45 27.80 22.69
C GLU A 138 23.43 28.71 21.98
N ALA A 139 22.99 28.35 20.77
CA ALA A 139 21.99 29.12 20.04
C ALA A 139 20.58 29.00 20.68
N ALA A 140 20.24 27.83 21.19
CA ALA A 140 18.95 27.60 21.89
C ALA A 140 18.83 28.38 23.20
N LEU A 141 19.94 28.63 23.91
CA LEU A 141 19.96 29.51 25.08
C LEU A 141 19.59 30.97 24.74
N GLN A 142 19.72 31.36 23.49
CA GLN A 142 19.31 32.66 22.98
C GLN A 142 17.92 32.65 22.35
N HIS A 143 17.16 31.58 22.58
CA HIS A 143 15.80 31.37 22.04
C HIS A 143 15.73 31.40 20.50
N ASP A 144 16.78 30.93 19.81
CA ASP A 144 16.70 30.70 18.38
C ASP A 144 15.78 29.49 18.09
N PRO A 145 14.64 29.66 17.42
CA PRO A 145 13.65 28.58 17.26
C PRO A 145 14.16 27.42 16.41
N ARG A 146 15.05 27.71 15.45
CA ARG A 146 15.66 26.69 14.60
C ARG A 146 16.63 25.83 15.40
N ALA A 147 17.45 26.47 16.23
CA ALA A 147 18.40 25.76 17.09
C ALA A 147 17.70 24.94 18.18
N GLU A 148 16.63 25.48 18.80
CA GLU A 148 15.78 24.73 19.74
C GLU A 148 15.24 23.46 19.09
N CYS A 149 14.73 23.55 17.85
CA CYS A 149 14.23 22.40 17.09
C CYS A 149 15.36 21.40 16.78
N CYS A 150 16.54 21.85 16.33
CA CYS A 150 17.67 20.97 16.02
C CYS A 150 18.19 20.27 17.29
N LEU A 151 18.31 21.00 18.40
CA LEU A 151 18.71 20.41 19.68
C LEU A 151 17.68 19.39 20.18
N ALA A 152 16.38 19.67 19.99
CA ALA A 152 15.30 18.74 20.30
C ALA A 152 15.39 17.44 19.47
N ILE A 153 15.77 17.53 18.19
CA ILE A 153 16.06 16.36 17.35
C ILE A 153 17.23 15.56 17.93
N CYS A 154 18.31 16.24 18.37
CA CYS A 154 19.44 15.58 19.00
C CYS A 154 19.00 14.79 20.25
N TYR A 155 18.17 15.37 21.14
CA TYR A 155 17.64 14.69 22.31
C TYR A 155 16.64 13.55 21.95
N THR A 156 15.87 13.72 20.89
CA THR A 156 14.94 12.68 20.44
C THR A 156 15.66 11.41 19.98
N ASN A 157 16.79 11.61 19.26
CA ASN A 157 17.54 10.53 18.61
C ASN A 157 18.75 10.05 19.42
N GLY A 158 19.18 10.79 20.45
CA GLY A 158 20.41 10.53 21.18
C GLY A 158 21.67 10.87 20.36
N THR A 159 21.58 11.84 19.44
CA THR A 159 22.67 12.22 18.54
C THR A 159 23.53 13.30 19.19
N GLY A 160 24.76 12.98 19.57
CA GLY A 160 25.71 13.90 20.23
C GLY A 160 25.39 14.19 21.70
N VAL A 161 24.21 13.85 22.18
CA VAL A 161 23.73 13.93 23.57
C VAL A 161 22.99 12.64 23.92
N ALA A 162 22.86 12.34 25.22
CA ALA A 162 22.02 11.23 25.64
C ALA A 162 20.56 11.50 25.26
N ALA A 163 19.84 10.47 24.81
CA ALA A 163 18.43 10.60 24.47
C ALA A 163 17.61 11.04 25.68
N ASP A 164 16.84 12.10 25.54
CA ASP A 164 15.94 12.66 26.55
C ASP A 164 14.67 13.18 25.87
N PRO A 165 13.65 12.31 25.69
CA PRO A 165 12.41 12.72 25.05
C PRO A 165 11.65 13.83 25.78
N VAL A 166 11.79 13.93 27.11
CA VAL A 166 11.11 14.96 27.89
C VAL A 166 11.69 16.33 27.57
N ARG A 167 13.03 16.42 27.55
CA ARG A 167 13.74 17.64 27.17
C ARG A 167 13.50 18.02 25.70
N ALA A 168 13.41 17.01 24.82
CA ALA A 168 13.05 17.23 23.42
C ALA A 168 11.68 17.90 23.28
N VAL A 169 10.66 17.42 23.99
CA VAL A 169 9.31 18.01 23.98
C VAL A 169 9.33 19.45 24.49
N GLN A 170 10.08 19.75 25.54
CA GLN A 170 10.21 21.13 26.06
C GLN A 170 10.76 22.06 24.98
N LEU A 171 11.88 21.69 24.33
CA LEU A 171 12.51 22.47 23.27
C LEU A 171 11.61 22.61 22.03
N TYR A 172 10.97 21.52 21.59
CA TYR A 172 10.00 21.61 20.51
C TYR A 172 8.84 22.55 20.85
N THR A 173 8.39 22.56 22.13
CA THR A 173 7.32 23.45 22.55
C THR A 173 7.72 24.92 22.46
N LEU A 174 8.93 25.29 22.91
CA LEU A 174 9.45 26.66 22.79
C LEU A 174 9.52 27.08 21.32
N SER A 175 10.18 26.28 20.52
CA SER A 175 10.35 26.53 19.07
C SER A 175 9.00 26.63 18.33
N ALA A 176 8.04 25.73 18.66
CA ALA A 176 6.70 25.74 18.07
C ALA A 176 5.87 26.97 18.49
N GLN A 177 6.02 27.43 19.74
CA GLN A 177 5.39 28.66 20.23
C GLN A 177 5.94 29.90 19.54
N ALA A 178 7.24 29.89 19.17
CA ALA A 178 7.86 30.93 18.35
C ALA A 178 7.44 30.88 16.86
N GLY A 179 6.58 29.92 16.48
CA GLY A 179 6.05 29.84 15.10
C GLY A 179 6.84 28.96 14.14
N PHE A 180 7.88 28.24 14.60
CA PHE A 180 8.70 27.41 13.72
C PHE A 180 7.96 26.13 13.32
N VAL A 181 7.56 26.03 12.04
CA VAL A 181 6.71 24.96 11.50
C VAL A 181 7.30 23.55 11.67
N PRO A 182 8.59 23.29 11.43
CA PRO A 182 9.18 21.96 11.67
C PRO A 182 9.01 21.50 13.13
N ALA A 183 9.16 22.42 14.09
CA ALA A 183 8.97 22.10 15.51
C ALA A 183 7.52 21.79 15.85
N MET A 184 6.54 22.51 15.28
CA MET A 184 5.12 22.21 15.44
C MET A 184 4.80 20.78 15.01
N ARG A 185 5.32 20.33 13.86
CA ARG A 185 5.13 18.96 13.37
C ARG A 185 5.77 17.91 14.28
N ASN A 186 7.02 18.15 14.68
CA ASN A 186 7.75 17.22 15.53
C ASN A 186 7.10 17.13 16.91
N LEU A 187 6.69 18.26 17.47
CA LEU A 187 5.92 18.29 18.73
C LEU A 187 4.61 17.49 18.61
N ALA A 188 3.84 17.74 17.55
CA ALA A 188 2.60 17.02 17.30
C ALA A 188 2.84 15.50 17.22
N GLN A 189 3.90 15.08 16.54
CA GLN A 189 4.28 13.66 16.47
C GLN A 189 4.66 13.08 17.83
N MET A 190 5.45 13.81 18.64
CA MET A 190 5.84 13.38 19.99
C MET A 190 4.61 13.22 20.90
N VAL A 191 3.67 14.18 20.85
CA VAL A 191 2.43 14.16 21.62
C VAL A 191 1.50 13.03 21.16
N HIS A 192 1.37 12.79 19.86
CA HIS A 192 0.59 11.67 19.29
C HIS A 192 1.13 10.31 19.74
N LEU A 193 2.45 10.15 19.75
CA LEU A 193 3.10 8.89 20.12
C LEU A 193 3.27 8.72 21.63
N GLY A 194 3.01 9.78 22.45
CA GLY A 194 3.25 9.74 23.89
C GLY A 194 4.74 9.64 24.25
N ARG A 195 5.64 10.18 23.40
CA ARG A 195 7.09 10.15 23.64
C ARG A 195 7.54 11.40 24.40
N GLY A 196 8.02 11.23 25.61
CA GLY A 196 8.45 12.34 26.47
C GLY A 196 7.31 13.18 27.05
N THR A 197 6.06 12.81 26.76
CA THR A 197 4.83 13.43 27.29
C THR A 197 3.70 12.40 27.28
N ALA A 198 2.60 12.69 27.98
CA ALA A 198 1.41 11.87 27.86
C ALA A 198 0.84 11.93 26.44
N LYS A 199 0.39 10.77 25.91
CA LYS A 199 -0.29 10.72 24.61
C LYS A 199 -1.55 11.57 24.64
N ASN A 200 -1.68 12.46 23.65
CA ASN A 200 -2.87 13.32 23.49
C ASN A 200 -3.07 13.64 22.01
N ASP A 201 -3.98 12.92 21.36
CA ASP A 201 -4.23 13.06 19.93
C ASP A 201 -4.92 14.38 19.56
N GLU A 202 -5.76 14.92 20.44
CA GLU A 202 -6.40 16.23 20.26
C GLU A 202 -5.36 17.37 20.26
N ALA A 203 -4.45 17.37 21.24
CA ALA A 203 -3.37 18.34 21.30
C ALA A 203 -2.40 18.20 20.10
N ALA A 204 -2.13 16.98 19.66
CA ALA A 204 -1.33 16.72 18.46
C ALA A 204 -1.98 17.30 17.20
N LEU A 205 -3.29 17.07 17.01
CA LEU A 205 -4.03 17.64 15.89
C LEU A 205 -3.98 19.17 15.91
N ALA A 206 -4.15 19.79 17.07
CA ALA A 206 -4.09 21.25 17.19
C ALA A 206 -2.73 21.82 16.71
N TRP A 207 -1.62 21.15 16.99
CA TRP A 207 -0.31 21.55 16.50
C TRP A 207 -0.15 21.31 14.99
N TYR A 208 -0.64 20.17 14.46
CA TYR A 208 -0.67 19.95 13.02
C TYR A 208 -1.51 20.99 12.27
N GLN A 209 -2.66 21.41 12.84
CA GLN A 209 -3.50 22.46 12.26
C GLN A 209 -2.79 23.82 12.24
N LYS A 210 -2.04 24.18 13.30
CA LYS A 210 -1.23 25.41 13.31
C LYS A 210 -0.15 25.40 12.22
N ALA A 211 0.51 24.26 12.02
CA ALA A 211 1.48 24.11 10.94
C ALA A 211 0.81 24.11 9.55
N ALA A 212 -0.36 23.47 9.41
CA ALA A 212 -1.15 23.44 8.20
C ALA A 212 -1.74 24.82 7.81
N ALA A 213 -1.97 25.70 8.79
CA ALA A 213 -2.37 27.09 8.55
C ALA A 213 -1.25 27.92 7.90
N GLN A 214 0.00 27.48 7.99
CA GLN A 214 1.15 28.02 7.28
C GLN A 214 1.45 27.25 5.97
N ASP A 215 0.46 26.53 5.43
CA ASP A 215 0.50 25.74 4.21
C ASP A 215 1.63 24.69 4.17
N ASP A 216 2.03 24.14 5.32
CA ASP A 216 2.99 23.02 5.35
C ASP A 216 2.33 21.73 4.84
N ALA A 217 2.82 21.22 3.71
CA ALA A 217 2.26 20.04 3.03
C ALA A 217 2.24 18.77 3.91
N ARG A 218 3.25 18.58 4.75
CA ARG A 218 3.33 17.42 5.66
C ARG A 218 2.32 17.54 6.80
N ALA A 219 2.13 18.75 7.32
CA ALA A 219 1.12 18.98 8.36
C ALA A 219 -0.29 18.84 7.81
N LEU A 220 -0.56 19.37 6.61
CA LEU A 220 -1.82 19.15 5.89
C LEU A 220 -2.10 17.65 5.72
N PHE A 221 -1.13 16.89 5.26
CA PHE A 221 -1.26 15.44 5.13
C PHE A 221 -1.58 14.76 6.47
N MET A 222 -0.89 15.14 7.55
CA MET A 222 -1.15 14.59 8.88
C MET A 222 -2.56 14.96 9.38
N CYS A 223 -3.03 16.19 9.17
CA CYS A 223 -4.41 16.56 9.46
C CYS A 223 -5.40 15.66 8.74
N GLY A 224 -5.17 15.40 7.43
CA GLY A 224 -5.97 14.46 6.66
C GLY A 224 -6.05 13.08 7.30
N GLN A 225 -4.90 12.53 7.73
CA GLN A 225 -4.86 11.22 8.41
C GLN A 225 -5.60 11.21 9.75
N PHE A 226 -5.52 12.30 10.53
CA PHE A 226 -6.21 12.41 11.80
C PHE A 226 -7.73 12.42 11.62
N TYR A 227 -8.24 13.17 10.65
CA TYR A 227 -9.67 13.17 10.31
C TYR A 227 -10.15 11.88 9.65
N GLU A 228 -9.29 11.19 8.89
CA GLU A 228 -9.63 9.89 8.30
C GLU A 228 -9.77 8.81 9.38
N LYS A 229 -8.86 8.79 10.37
CA LYS A 229 -8.77 7.73 11.38
C LYS A 229 -9.48 8.07 12.69
N GLY A 230 -9.91 9.30 12.86
CA GLY A 230 -10.58 9.74 14.10
C GLY A 230 -9.63 9.89 15.30
N PHE A 231 -8.37 10.29 15.06
CA PHE A 231 -7.42 10.49 16.16
C PHE A 231 -7.70 11.82 16.90
N GLY A 232 -8.26 11.73 18.11
CA GLY A 232 -8.61 12.90 18.94
C GLY A 232 -9.71 13.79 18.33
N VAL A 233 -10.41 13.33 17.32
CA VAL A 233 -11.49 14.03 16.61
C VAL A 233 -12.43 13.02 15.97
N GLU A 234 -13.67 13.40 15.72
CA GLU A 234 -14.58 12.55 14.92
C GLU A 234 -14.10 12.37 13.49
N CYS A 235 -14.29 11.15 12.96
CA CYS A 235 -13.95 10.85 11.57
C CYS A 235 -14.73 11.77 10.63
N ASN A 236 -14.01 12.43 9.71
CA ASN A 236 -14.59 13.33 8.73
C ASN A 236 -13.91 13.14 7.38
N ALA A 237 -14.47 12.24 6.57
CA ALA A 237 -13.89 11.89 5.28
C ALA A 237 -13.84 13.07 4.27
N PRO A 238 -14.86 13.95 4.15
CA PRO A 238 -14.77 15.14 3.32
C PRO A 238 -13.62 16.07 3.71
N LEU A 239 -13.46 16.32 5.00
CA LEU A 239 -12.39 17.18 5.50
C LEU A 239 -11.00 16.54 5.32
N ALA A 240 -10.89 15.22 5.54
CA ALA A 240 -9.67 14.48 5.26
C ALA A 240 -9.26 14.60 3.79
N ALA A 241 -10.21 14.44 2.86
CA ALA A 241 -9.97 14.57 1.43
C ALA A 241 -9.53 15.99 1.04
N ASP A 242 -10.10 17.04 1.64
CA ASP A 242 -9.68 18.43 1.41
C ASP A 242 -8.23 18.65 1.85
N PHE A 243 -7.87 18.20 3.04
CA PHE A 243 -6.49 18.29 3.52
C PHE A 243 -5.51 17.53 2.62
N TYR A 244 -5.87 16.32 2.17
CA TYR A 244 -5.04 15.58 1.22
C TYR A 244 -4.91 16.31 -0.12
N LEU A 245 -5.99 16.88 -0.65
CA LEU A 245 -5.95 17.65 -1.88
C LEU A 245 -5.04 18.87 -1.79
N ARG A 246 -5.11 19.62 -0.67
CA ARG A 246 -4.26 20.79 -0.46
C ARG A 246 -2.78 20.40 -0.42
N ALA A 247 -2.42 19.35 0.31
CA ALA A 247 -1.06 18.82 0.34
C ALA A 247 -0.62 18.24 -1.02
N ALA A 248 -1.53 17.56 -1.73
CA ALA A 248 -1.26 16.97 -3.06
C ALA A 248 -0.97 18.04 -4.12
N LYS A 249 -1.68 19.18 -4.07
CA LYS A 249 -1.45 20.33 -4.97
C LYS A 249 -0.06 20.94 -4.78
N GLN A 250 0.51 20.84 -3.59
CA GLN A 250 1.89 21.25 -3.30
C GLN A 250 2.95 20.22 -3.74
N GLY A 251 2.51 19.13 -4.37
CA GLY A 251 3.43 18.10 -4.86
C GLY A 251 3.79 17.01 -3.85
N TYR A 252 3.21 16.98 -2.66
CA TYR A 252 3.54 15.98 -1.65
C TYR A 252 3.02 14.59 -2.05
N ALA A 253 3.92 13.70 -2.45
CA ALA A 253 3.58 12.41 -3.04
C ALA A 253 2.69 11.52 -2.16
N PRO A 254 2.91 11.36 -0.83
CA PRO A 254 2.01 10.58 0.01
C PRO A 254 0.57 11.12 0.02
N ALA A 255 0.41 12.46 -0.03
CA ALA A 255 -0.91 13.08 -0.09
C ALA A 255 -1.58 12.87 -1.45
N GLN A 256 -0.81 12.92 -2.54
CA GLN A 256 -1.31 12.59 -3.88
C GLN A 256 -1.85 11.16 -3.93
N ALA A 257 -1.13 10.19 -3.33
CA ALA A 257 -1.58 8.80 -3.23
C ALA A 257 -2.86 8.67 -2.40
N CYS A 258 -2.92 9.31 -1.22
CA CYS A 258 -4.11 9.24 -0.36
C CYS A 258 -5.33 9.93 -1.00
N TYR A 259 -5.15 11.08 -1.66
CA TYR A 259 -6.24 11.73 -2.38
C TYR A 259 -6.75 10.88 -3.56
N ALA A 260 -5.84 10.21 -4.27
CA ALA A 260 -6.22 9.26 -5.31
C ALA A 260 -7.07 8.10 -4.76
N ILE A 261 -6.74 7.56 -3.58
CA ILE A 261 -7.57 6.55 -2.89
C ILE A 261 -8.95 7.12 -2.56
N CYS A 262 -9.03 8.37 -2.09
CA CYS A 262 -10.31 9.03 -1.83
C CYS A 262 -11.19 9.10 -3.09
N LEU A 263 -10.61 9.46 -4.23
CA LEU A 263 -11.29 9.51 -5.53
C LEU A 263 -11.67 8.12 -6.06
N GLU A 264 -10.82 7.12 -5.88
CA GLU A 264 -11.10 5.74 -6.31
C GLU A 264 -12.27 5.14 -5.56
N CYS A 265 -12.28 5.31 -4.23
CA CYS A 265 -13.27 4.71 -3.34
C CYS A 265 -14.51 5.60 -3.09
N GLY A 266 -14.53 6.85 -3.56
CA GLY A 266 -15.58 7.80 -3.24
C GLY A 266 -15.62 8.23 -1.77
N ARG A 267 -14.45 8.26 -1.08
CA ARG A 267 -14.37 8.63 0.34
C ARG A 267 -14.26 10.14 0.51
N GLY A 268 -15.34 10.77 0.96
CA GLY A 268 -15.37 12.20 1.21
C GLY A 268 -15.41 13.08 -0.04
N VAL A 269 -15.25 12.48 -1.21
CA VAL A 269 -15.39 13.10 -2.54
C VAL A 269 -16.13 12.14 -3.46
N PRO A 270 -16.83 12.62 -4.50
CA PRO A 270 -17.42 11.74 -5.51
C PRO A 270 -16.35 10.85 -6.14
N ALA A 271 -16.69 9.57 -6.37
CA ALA A 271 -15.78 8.65 -7.02
C ALA A 271 -15.43 9.12 -8.45
N ASN A 272 -14.14 9.16 -8.73
CA ASN A 272 -13.59 9.55 -10.05
C ASN A 272 -12.31 8.75 -10.33
N PRO A 273 -12.41 7.50 -10.80
CA PRO A 273 -11.24 6.66 -11.05
C PRO A 273 -10.26 7.25 -12.07
N THR A 274 -10.76 7.99 -13.06
CA THR A 274 -9.90 8.63 -14.08
C THR A 274 -9.00 9.69 -13.47
N GLU A 275 -9.53 10.52 -12.59
CA GLU A 275 -8.74 11.52 -11.86
C GLU A 275 -7.81 10.85 -10.84
N ALA A 276 -8.27 9.78 -10.17
CA ALA A 276 -7.43 8.99 -9.25
C ALA A 276 -6.15 8.50 -9.93
N VAL A 277 -6.26 7.94 -11.14
CA VAL A 277 -5.10 7.49 -11.94
C VAL A 277 -4.12 8.63 -12.23
N GLN A 278 -4.62 9.86 -12.48
CA GLN A 278 -3.73 11.01 -12.70
C GLN A 278 -2.92 11.35 -11.43
N TRP A 279 -3.56 11.33 -10.26
CA TRP A 279 -2.90 11.57 -9.00
C TRP A 279 -1.93 10.44 -8.61
N TYR A 280 -2.33 9.17 -8.80
CA TYR A 280 -1.41 8.03 -8.65
C TYR A 280 -0.19 8.17 -9.55
N THR A 281 -0.39 8.59 -10.80
CA THR A 281 0.73 8.77 -11.76
C THR A 281 1.71 9.84 -11.28
N ARG A 282 1.21 10.95 -10.70
CA ARG A 282 2.07 12.01 -10.16
C ARG A 282 2.90 11.51 -8.97
N ALA A 283 2.28 10.82 -8.02
CA ALA A 283 2.95 10.24 -6.87
C ALA A 283 3.94 9.13 -7.27
N ALA A 284 3.53 8.22 -8.17
CA ALA A 284 4.35 7.12 -8.64
C ALA A 284 5.62 7.58 -9.37
N ARG A 285 5.53 8.68 -10.14
CA ARG A 285 6.71 9.30 -10.80
C ARG A 285 7.68 9.92 -9.80
N GLN A 286 7.23 10.33 -8.64
CA GLN A 286 8.07 10.79 -7.54
C GLN A 286 8.68 9.63 -6.72
N GLY A 287 8.37 8.38 -7.06
CA GLY A 287 8.90 7.20 -6.39
C GLY A 287 8.01 6.67 -5.26
N ASP A 288 6.79 7.20 -5.07
CA ASP A 288 5.89 6.66 -4.05
C ASP A 288 5.50 5.22 -4.37
N THR A 289 5.91 4.30 -3.52
CA THR A 289 5.78 2.85 -3.74
C THR A 289 4.32 2.39 -3.73
N GLN A 290 3.50 2.96 -2.86
CA GLN A 290 2.08 2.62 -2.78
C GLN A 290 1.32 3.09 -4.01
N ALA A 291 1.63 4.31 -4.48
CA ALA A 291 1.06 4.83 -5.72
C ALA A 291 1.49 4.02 -6.96
N GLN A 292 2.76 3.57 -7.02
CA GLN A 292 3.22 2.68 -8.08
C GLN A 292 2.43 1.37 -8.10
N PHE A 293 2.22 0.77 -6.95
CA PHE A 293 1.41 -0.45 -6.82
C PHE A 293 -0.05 -0.22 -7.21
N ALA A 294 -0.69 0.82 -6.68
CA ALA A 294 -2.08 1.16 -6.98
C ALA A 294 -2.27 1.43 -8.49
N LEU A 295 -1.35 2.19 -9.10
CA LEU A 295 -1.38 2.46 -10.54
C LEU A 295 -1.22 1.18 -11.37
N ALA A 296 -0.38 0.25 -10.92
CA ALA A 296 -0.24 -1.06 -11.57
C ALA A 296 -1.56 -1.85 -11.53
N VAL A 297 -2.26 -1.85 -10.39
CA VAL A 297 -3.59 -2.48 -10.25
C VAL A 297 -4.62 -1.81 -11.16
N CYS A 298 -4.64 -0.47 -11.23
CA CYS A 298 -5.51 0.27 -12.14
C CYS A 298 -5.26 -0.11 -13.62
N CYS A 299 -4.00 -0.22 -14.02
CA CYS A 299 -3.63 -0.65 -15.38
C CYS A 299 -3.99 -2.12 -15.64
N GLU A 300 -3.86 -3.01 -14.66
CA GLU A 300 -4.26 -4.41 -14.73
C GLU A 300 -5.77 -4.57 -14.93
N GLN A 301 -6.56 -3.82 -14.17
CA GLN A 301 -8.03 -3.94 -14.17
C GLN A 301 -8.72 -3.07 -15.21
N GLY A 302 -8.04 -2.06 -15.75
CA GLY A 302 -8.65 -1.06 -16.61
C GLY A 302 -9.51 -0.04 -15.84
N THR A 303 -9.24 0.17 -14.55
CA THR A 303 -9.99 1.09 -13.69
C THR A 303 -9.45 2.51 -13.87
N GLY A 304 -10.27 3.41 -14.42
CA GLY A 304 -9.90 4.81 -14.67
C GLY A 304 -8.88 5.03 -15.80
N THR A 305 -8.39 3.95 -16.41
CA THR A 305 -7.46 3.93 -17.54
C THR A 305 -7.75 2.69 -18.40
N PRO A 306 -7.45 2.68 -19.71
CA PRO A 306 -7.52 1.46 -20.49
C PRO A 306 -6.65 0.35 -19.89
N GLN A 307 -7.13 -0.89 -19.93
CA GLN A 307 -6.36 -2.04 -19.46
C GLN A 307 -5.05 -2.18 -20.25
N SER A 308 -3.94 -2.27 -19.53
CA SER A 308 -2.60 -2.41 -20.11
C SER A 308 -1.71 -3.25 -19.20
N TRP A 309 -1.50 -4.51 -19.57
CA TRP A 309 -0.60 -5.40 -18.84
C TRP A 309 0.86 -4.94 -18.90
N GLY A 310 1.28 -4.32 -20.01
CA GLY A 310 2.64 -3.78 -20.14
C GLY A 310 2.93 -2.68 -19.13
N ASP A 311 2.00 -1.74 -18.96
CA ASP A 311 2.12 -0.68 -17.97
C ASP A 311 1.98 -1.23 -16.54
N ALA A 312 1.06 -2.17 -16.31
CA ALA A 312 0.90 -2.83 -15.02
C ALA A 312 2.21 -3.46 -14.54
N ILE A 313 2.86 -4.25 -15.42
CA ILE A 313 4.13 -4.91 -15.10
C ILE A 313 5.24 -3.91 -14.84
N ARG A 314 5.32 -2.83 -15.64
CA ARG A 314 6.30 -1.78 -15.42
C ARG A 314 6.16 -1.17 -14.02
N TRP A 315 4.95 -0.82 -13.61
CA TRP A 315 4.70 -0.24 -12.30
C TRP A 315 4.86 -1.24 -11.16
N TYR A 316 4.40 -2.51 -11.34
CA TYR A 316 4.70 -3.58 -10.38
C TYR A 316 6.20 -3.78 -10.20
N SER A 317 6.99 -3.75 -11.29
CA SER A 317 8.45 -3.92 -11.23
C SER A 317 9.11 -2.78 -10.45
N MET A 318 8.64 -1.53 -10.64
CA MET A 318 9.16 -0.38 -9.89
C MET A 318 8.85 -0.49 -8.38
N ALA A 319 7.62 -0.87 -8.02
CA ALA A 319 7.25 -1.09 -6.62
C ALA A 319 7.96 -2.33 -6.01
N ALA A 320 8.15 -3.38 -6.79
CA ALA A 320 8.89 -4.59 -6.38
C ALA A 320 10.39 -4.33 -6.17
N ALA A 321 10.98 -3.40 -6.95
CA ALA A 321 12.35 -2.95 -6.72
C ALA A 321 12.53 -2.24 -5.36
N GLN A 322 11.46 -1.64 -4.84
CA GLN A 322 11.41 -1.05 -3.51
C GLN A 322 10.94 -2.06 -2.42
N GLU A 323 11.00 -3.35 -2.72
CA GLU A 323 10.66 -4.45 -1.79
C GLU A 323 9.22 -4.38 -1.25
N LEU A 324 8.24 -3.88 -2.03
CA LEU A 324 6.83 -3.96 -1.65
C LEU A 324 6.32 -5.41 -1.83
N PRO A 325 5.92 -6.12 -0.74
CA PRO A 325 5.59 -7.54 -0.82
C PRO A 325 4.43 -7.85 -1.76
N GLN A 326 3.41 -6.98 -1.79
CA GLN A 326 2.24 -7.13 -2.65
C GLN A 326 2.62 -6.99 -4.14
N ALA A 327 3.53 -6.06 -4.45
CA ALA A 327 4.02 -5.87 -5.81
C ALA A 327 4.86 -7.06 -6.28
N LEU A 328 5.72 -7.60 -5.41
CA LEU A 328 6.48 -8.83 -5.67
C LEU A 328 5.55 -10.01 -5.94
N LEU A 329 4.47 -10.16 -5.14
CA LEU A 329 3.46 -11.21 -5.34
C LEU A 329 2.76 -11.07 -6.70
N ASN A 330 2.24 -9.87 -7.02
CA ASN A 330 1.47 -9.64 -8.24
C ASN A 330 2.36 -9.77 -9.50
N LEU A 331 3.59 -9.25 -9.44
CA LEU A 331 4.57 -9.45 -10.53
C LEU A 331 4.89 -10.94 -10.72
N GLY A 332 5.05 -11.68 -9.62
CA GLY A 332 5.22 -13.13 -9.64
C GLY A 332 4.03 -13.85 -10.29
N LEU A 333 2.80 -13.44 -10.00
CA LEU A 333 1.59 -13.95 -10.64
C LEU A 333 1.57 -13.68 -12.17
N CYS A 334 2.05 -12.53 -12.61
CA CYS A 334 2.18 -12.20 -14.02
C CYS A 334 3.15 -13.18 -14.71
N TYR A 335 4.31 -13.46 -14.11
CA TYR A 335 5.27 -14.42 -14.64
C TYR A 335 4.77 -15.87 -14.56
N GLU A 336 4.09 -16.27 -13.49
CA GLU A 336 3.49 -17.61 -13.34
C GLU A 336 2.48 -17.90 -14.45
N ARG A 337 1.62 -16.91 -14.76
CA ARG A 337 0.53 -17.06 -15.75
C ARG A 337 0.95 -16.72 -17.17
N GLY A 338 2.02 -15.98 -17.37
CA GLY A 338 2.42 -15.45 -18.66
C GLY A 338 1.51 -14.32 -19.15
N VAL A 339 0.99 -13.49 -18.23
CA VAL A 339 0.11 -12.38 -18.59
C VAL A 339 0.93 -11.10 -18.70
N GLY A 340 0.94 -10.50 -19.89
CA GLY A 340 1.72 -9.31 -20.20
C GLY A 340 3.24 -9.52 -20.29
N VAL A 341 3.73 -10.69 -19.89
CA VAL A 341 5.12 -11.13 -20.00
C VAL A 341 5.16 -12.59 -20.45
N ARG A 342 6.29 -13.03 -20.98
CA ARG A 342 6.50 -14.45 -21.23
C ARG A 342 6.45 -15.22 -19.90
N ARG A 343 5.68 -16.32 -19.90
CA ARG A 343 5.59 -17.22 -18.75
C ARG A 343 6.97 -17.66 -18.29
N ASN A 344 7.27 -17.45 -17.02
CA ASN A 344 8.53 -17.84 -16.37
C ASN A 344 8.29 -18.19 -14.89
N PRO A 345 7.95 -19.45 -14.59
CA PRO A 345 7.69 -19.89 -13.22
C PRO A 345 8.92 -19.80 -12.29
N GLU A 346 10.13 -19.89 -12.83
CA GLU A 346 11.36 -19.74 -12.05
C GLU A 346 11.50 -18.30 -11.52
N GLU A 347 11.24 -17.31 -12.38
CA GLU A 347 11.22 -15.90 -11.97
C GLU A 347 10.07 -15.62 -11.00
N ALA A 348 8.88 -16.23 -11.21
CA ALA A 348 7.78 -16.15 -10.28
C ALA A 348 8.19 -16.68 -8.88
N LEU A 349 8.86 -17.83 -8.82
CA LEU A 349 9.37 -18.40 -7.57
C LEU A 349 10.38 -17.47 -6.90
N HIS A 350 11.29 -16.85 -7.66
CA HIS A 350 12.25 -15.90 -7.12
C HIS A 350 11.53 -14.70 -6.45
N LEU A 351 10.55 -14.13 -7.13
CA LEU A 351 9.74 -13.01 -6.60
C LEU A 351 8.93 -13.42 -5.36
N TYR A 352 8.30 -14.60 -5.39
CA TYR A 352 7.56 -15.12 -4.22
C TYR A 352 8.47 -15.35 -3.03
N ARG A 353 9.70 -15.86 -3.23
CA ARG A 353 10.68 -16.01 -2.14
C ARG A 353 11.08 -14.68 -1.52
N ARG A 354 11.18 -13.62 -2.33
CA ARG A 354 11.42 -12.26 -1.80
C ARG A 354 10.23 -11.79 -0.98
N ALA A 355 9.00 -11.90 -1.51
CA ALA A 355 7.78 -11.53 -0.80
C ALA A 355 7.57 -12.32 0.51
N ALA A 356 7.90 -13.63 0.50
CA ALA A 356 7.81 -14.49 1.68
C ALA A 356 8.82 -14.08 2.77
N ARG A 357 10.05 -13.71 2.40
CA ARG A 357 11.05 -13.18 3.36
C ARG A 357 10.60 -11.88 4.01
N LEU A 358 9.77 -11.09 3.33
CA LEU A 358 9.15 -9.88 3.86
C LEU A 358 7.86 -10.17 4.67
N GLY A 359 7.58 -11.45 4.94
CA GLY A 359 6.48 -11.87 5.82
C GLY A 359 5.11 -11.91 5.15
N LEU A 360 5.01 -12.04 3.82
CA LEU A 360 3.74 -12.16 3.12
C LEU A 360 3.27 -13.63 3.02
N PRO A 361 2.26 -14.09 3.78
CA PRO A 361 1.84 -15.51 3.80
C PRO A 361 1.29 -15.99 2.46
N ALA A 362 0.66 -15.10 1.69
CA ALA A 362 0.17 -15.42 0.35
C ALA A 362 1.31 -15.89 -0.58
N ALA A 363 2.51 -15.34 -0.43
CA ALA A 363 3.68 -15.75 -1.21
C ALA A 363 4.15 -17.16 -0.82
N GLU A 364 4.18 -17.50 0.48
CA GLU A 364 4.45 -18.86 0.94
C GLU A 364 3.45 -19.86 0.34
N ASN A 365 2.16 -19.53 0.34
CA ASN A 365 1.13 -20.36 -0.28
C ASN A 365 1.36 -20.55 -1.80
N ARG A 366 1.82 -19.50 -2.52
CA ARG A 366 2.14 -19.62 -3.95
C ARG A 366 3.37 -20.48 -4.20
N ILE A 367 4.40 -20.36 -3.36
CA ILE A 367 5.58 -21.24 -3.42
C ILE A 367 5.14 -22.70 -3.25
N GLY A 368 4.31 -22.99 -2.25
CA GLY A 368 3.74 -24.32 -2.05
C GLY A 368 3.06 -24.86 -3.30
N ALA A 369 2.23 -24.04 -3.95
CA ALA A 369 1.52 -24.42 -5.18
C ALA A 369 2.47 -24.66 -6.38
N LEU A 370 3.61 -23.97 -6.47
CA LEU A 370 4.61 -24.27 -7.51
C LEU A 370 5.28 -25.64 -7.28
N TYR A 371 5.65 -25.95 -6.01
CA TYR A 371 6.19 -27.27 -5.69
C TYR A 371 5.17 -28.40 -5.81
N GLU A 372 3.91 -28.16 -5.52
CA GLU A 372 2.80 -29.11 -5.74
C GLU A 372 2.70 -29.52 -7.20
N ARG A 373 2.81 -28.57 -8.13
CA ARG A 373 2.65 -28.81 -9.58
C ARG A 373 3.97 -29.19 -10.28
N GLY A 374 5.10 -28.96 -9.66
CA GLY A 374 6.41 -29.07 -10.32
C GLY A 374 6.64 -27.96 -11.37
N ASP A 375 6.10 -26.77 -11.13
CA ASP A 375 6.10 -25.68 -12.11
C ASP A 375 7.32 -24.76 -11.85
N GLY A 376 8.32 -24.80 -12.72
CA GLY A 376 9.61 -24.11 -12.55
C GLY A 376 10.53 -24.69 -11.47
N VAL A 377 10.12 -25.81 -10.86
CA VAL A 377 10.87 -26.56 -9.85
C VAL A 377 10.54 -28.05 -9.95
N GLU A 378 11.37 -28.91 -9.41
CA GLU A 378 11.02 -30.31 -9.23
C GLU A 378 9.85 -30.47 -8.27
N GLN A 379 8.85 -31.28 -8.65
CA GLN A 379 7.67 -31.53 -7.82
C GLN A 379 8.09 -32.14 -6.46
N SER A 380 7.59 -31.55 -5.40
CA SER A 380 7.89 -32.01 -4.04
C SER A 380 6.76 -31.72 -3.07
N TRP A 381 5.94 -32.72 -2.78
CA TRP A 381 4.86 -32.60 -1.80
C TRP A 381 5.34 -32.24 -0.38
N PRO A 382 6.44 -32.84 0.13
CA PRO A 382 6.95 -32.43 1.45
C PRO A 382 7.32 -30.95 1.50
N THR A 383 7.94 -30.43 0.43
CA THR A 383 8.29 -29.01 0.32
C THR A 383 7.04 -28.13 0.19
N ALA A 384 6.10 -28.51 -0.66
CA ALA A 384 4.83 -27.81 -0.82
C ALA A 384 4.09 -27.69 0.52
N THR A 385 3.94 -28.80 1.24
CA THR A 385 3.25 -28.85 2.53
C THR A 385 3.96 -28.02 3.61
N ALA A 386 5.31 -27.98 3.60
CA ALA A 386 6.06 -27.12 4.50
C ALA A 386 5.79 -25.62 4.26
N HIS A 387 5.68 -25.20 3.00
CA HIS A 387 5.31 -23.83 2.64
C HIS A 387 3.85 -23.52 2.99
N TYR A 388 2.91 -24.42 2.71
CA TYR A 388 1.51 -24.27 3.11
C TYR A 388 1.39 -24.14 4.64
N ARG A 389 2.16 -24.91 5.41
CA ARG A 389 2.16 -24.86 6.88
C ARG A 389 2.60 -23.47 7.39
N ARG A 390 3.70 -22.91 6.87
CA ARG A 390 4.15 -21.56 7.26
C ARG A 390 3.07 -20.51 7.01
N ALA A 391 2.43 -20.56 5.84
CA ALA A 391 1.35 -19.63 5.53
C ALA A 391 0.09 -19.87 6.38
N ALA A 392 -0.23 -21.13 6.68
CA ALA A 392 -1.38 -21.51 7.52
C ALA A 392 -1.19 -21.11 8.99
N GLU A 393 0.02 -21.23 9.52
CA GLU A 393 0.41 -20.77 10.86
C GLU A 393 0.40 -19.24 10.98
N ALA A 394 0.62 -18.53 9.85
CA ALA A 394 0.43 -17.09 9.75
C ALA A 394 -1.03 -16.68 9.43
N ASP A 395 -1.97 -17.57 9.76
CA ASP A 395 -3.44 -17.36 9.66
C ASP A 395 -3.97 -17.04 8.25
N TYR A 396 -3.31 -17.54 7.20
CA TYR A 396 -3.75 -17.34 5.82
C TYR A 396 -4.74 -18.44 5.40
N ALA A 397 -6.03 -18.10 5.28
CA ALA A 397 -7.11 -19.04 5.03
C ALA A 397 -6.93 -19.96 3.80
N PRO A 398 -6.49 -19.49 2.62
CA PRO A 398 -6.22 -20.39 1.49
C PRO A 398 -5.17 -21.46 1.79
N ALA A 399 -4.11 -21.11 2.54
CA ALA A 399 -3.08 -22.06 2.90
C ALA A 399 -3.54 -23.06 3.97
N GLN A 400 -4.37 -22.63 4.91
CA GLN A 400 -5.03 -23.52 5.87
C GLN A 400 -5.87 -24.57 5.15
N CYS A 401 -6.63 -24.16 4.13
CA CYS A 401 -7.39 -25.08 3.29
C CYS A 401 -6.49 -26.05 2.51
N ASN A 402 -5.39 -25.57 1.92
CA ASN A 402 -4.44 -26.42 1.20
C ASN A 402 -3.73 -27.39 2.13
N LEU A 403 -3.35 -26.95 3.34
CA LEU A 403 -2.75 -27.81 4.34
C LEU A 403 -3.73 -28.88 4.84
N GLY A 404 -5.01 -28.53 5.04
CA GLY A 404 -6.08 -29.48 5.33
C GLY A 404 -6.19 -30.55 4.23
N TRP A 405 -6.12 -30.16 2.97
CA TRP A 405 -6.11 -31.05 1.83
C TRP A 405 -4.88 -31.98 1.83
N CYS A 406 -3.69 -31.47 2.19
CA CYS A 406 -2.49 -32.29 2.32
C CYS A 406 -2.66 -33.39 3.37
N TYR A 407 -3.27 -33.07 4.51
CA TYR A 407 -3.56 -34.08 5.54
C TYR A 407 -4.65 -35.05 5.15
N GLU A 408 -5.70 -34.60 4.41
CA GLU A 408 -6.81 -35.46 3.94
C GLU A 408 -6.30 -36.58 3.01
N TYR A 409 -5.33 -36.25 2.13
CA TYR A 409 -4.84 -37.20 1.11
C TYR A 409 -3.41 -37.71 1.38
N GLY A 410 -2.82 -37.41 2.51
CA GLY A 410 -1.46 -37.86 2.86
C GLY A 410 -0.37 -37.29 1.94
N GLN A 411 -0.57 -36.07 1.41
CA GLN A 411 0.35 -35.46 0.46
C GLN A 411 1.47 -34.70 1.18
N GLY A 412 2.68 -35.27 1.16
CA GLY A 412 3.85 -34.68 1.82
C GLY A 412 3.86 -34.78 3.36
N VAL A 413 2.77 -35.30 3.93
CA VAL A 413 2.58 -35.61 5.35
C VAL A 413 1.77 -36.91 5.46
N PRO A 414 1.83 -37.65 6.57
CA PRO A 414 0.92 -38.76 6.80
C PRO A 414 -0.54 -38.30 6.78
N GLU A 415 -1.43 -39.15 6.26
CA GLU A 415 -2.86 -38.91 6.30
C GLU A 415 -3.35 -38.75 7.74
N ASP A 416 -4.10 -37.68 7.99
CA ASP A 416 -4.73 -37.41 9.28
C ASP A 416 -6.02 -36.59 9.06
N LEU A 417 -7.15 -37.30 9.04
CA LEU A 417 -8.45 -36.68 8.79
C LEU A 417 -8.88 -35.71 9.89
N ALA A 418 -8.45 -35.94 11.15
CA ALA A 418 -8.79 -35.05 12.25
C ALA A 418 -8.02 -33.72 12.12
N LEU A 419 -6.73 -33.76 11.78
CA LEU A 419 -5.96 -32.56 11.46
C LEU A 419 -6.48 -31.86 10.21
N ALA A 420 -6.89 -32.61 9.18
CA ALA A 420 -7.50 -32.06 7.98
C ALA A 420 -8.76 -31.23 8.32
N ALA A 421 -9.70 -31.82 9.07
CA ALA A 421 -10.90 -31.14 9.52
C ALA A 421 -10.61 -29.92 10.41
N ALA A 422 -9.61 -30.02 11.29
CA ALA A 422 -9.20 -28.90 12.13
C ALA A 422 -8.66 -27.71 11.32
N TRP A 423 -7.84 -27.95 10.28
CA TRP A 423 -7.32 -26.90 9.40
C TRP A 423 -8.42 -26.34 8.49
N TYR A 424 -9.32 -27.18 7.95
CA TYR A 424 -10.50 -26.70 7.23
C TYR A 424 -11.37 -25.84 8.14
N GLY A 425 -11.53 -26.21 9.44
CA GLY A 425 -12.27 -25.44 10.41
C GLY A 425 -11.73 -24.04 10.63
N LYS A 426 -10.40 -23.89 10.79
CA LYS A 426 -9.77 -22.58 10.90
C LYS A 426 -10.00 -21.70 9.64
N SER A 427 -9.83 -22.29 8.47
CA SER A 427 -10.04 -21.61 7.20
C SER A 427 -11.51 -21.25 6.97
N ALA A 428 -12.44 -22.15 7.32
CA ALA A 428 -13.87 -21.93 7.20
C ALA A 428 -14.38 -20.83 8.15
N ALA A 429 -13.81 -20.73 9.35
CA ALA A 429 -14.12 -19.66 10.30
C ALA A 429 -13.76 -18.26 9.77
N GLN A 430 -12.76 -18.17 8.88
CA GLN A 430 -12.43 -16.94 8.16
C GLN A 430 -13.33 -16.69 6.94
N GLY A 431 -14.35 -17.52 6.71
CA GLY A 431 -15.26 -17.38 5.59
C GLY A 431 -14.77 -17.95 4.26
N PHE A 432 -13.66 -18.68 4.21
CA PHE A 432 -13.14 -19.20 2.94
C PHE A 432 -14.02 -20.32 2.38
N ALA A 433 -14.74 -20.03 1.29
CA ALA A 433 -15.80 -20.90 0.73
C ALA A 433 -15.33 -22.34 0.43
N ARG A 434 -14.11 -22.50 -0.13
CA ARG A 434 -13.58 -23.85 -0.42
C ARG A 434 -13.39 -24.67 0.85
N ALA A 435 -12.93 -24.05 1.93
CA ALA A 435 -12.75 -24.72 3.22
C ALA A 435 -14.09 -25.04 3.89
N GLN A 436 -15.08 -24.14 3.80
CA GLN A 436 -16.45 -24.41 4.27
C GLN A 436 -17.02 -25.64 3.54
N CYS A 437 -16.86 -25.74 2.22
CA CYS A 437 -17.30 -26.89 1.46
C CYS A 437 -16.56 -28.18 1.86
N CYS A 438 -15.25 -28.13 2.07
CA CYS A 438 -14.47 -29.30 2.51
C CYS A 438 -14.84 -29.73 3.94
N LEU A 439 -15.01 -28.78 4.85
CA LEU A 439 -15.45 -29.07 6.21
C LEU A 439 -16.89 -29.62 6.26
N GLY A 440 -17.78 -29.09 5.41
CA GLY A 440 -19.13 -29.62 5.22
C GLY A 440 -19.10 -31.10 4.83
N TRP A 441 -18.20 -31.44 3.88
CA TRP A 441 -17.99 -32.85 3.50
C TRP A 441 -17.45 -33.68 4.67
N CYS A 442 -16.55 -33.16 5.51
CA CYS A 442 -16.08 -33.85 6.71
C CYS A 442 -17.22 -34.18 7.67
N TYR A 443 -18.15 -33.23 7.91
CA TYR A 443 -19.31 -33.44 8.77
C TYR A 443 -20.37 -34.38 8.15
N GLU A 444 -20.64 -34.29 6.82
CA GLU A 444 -21.59 -35.16 6.12
C GLU A 444 -21.21 -36.62 6.20
N PHE A 445 -19.90 -36.95 6.16
CA PHE A 445 -19.40 -38.30 6.12
C PHE A 445 -18.68 -38.76 7.40
N GLY A 446 -18.63 -37.92 8.44
CA GLY A 446 -17.93 -38.24 9.70
C GLY A 446 -16.42 -38.39 9.51
N LYS A 447 -15.80 -37.61 8.62
CA LYS A 447 -14.38 -37.71 8.28
C LYS A 447 -13.53 -36.80 9.17
N GLY A 448 -12.89 -37.39 10.19
CA GLY A 448 -12.05 -36.66 11.15
C GLY A 448 -12.84 -35.80 12.16
N VAL A 449 -14.15 -35.81 12.08
CA VAL A 449 -15.13 -35.20 13.00
C VAL A 449 -16.31 -36.14 13.19
N GLU A 450 -17.11 -35.94 14.24
CA GLU A 450 -18.37 -36.64 14.39
C GLU A 450 -19.32 -36.25 13.26
N LEU A 451 -20.14 -37.21 12.80
CA LEU A 451 -21.15 -37.00 11.75
C LEU A 451 -22.17 -35.98 12.25
N ASP A 452 -22.37 -34.91 11.48
CA ASP A 452 -23.36 -33.87 11.76
C ASP A 452 -23.87 -33.28 10.44
N GLU A 453 -24.95 -33.88 9.91
CA GLU A 453 -25.50 -33.50 8.64
C GLU A 453 -26.07 -32.07 8.64
N ALA A 454 -26.64 -31.62 9.77
CA ALA A 454 -27.16 -30.25 9.88
C ALA A 454 -26.06 -29.22 9.74
N ARG A 455 -24.96 -29.46 10.43
CA ARG A 455 -23.77 -28.59 10.33
C ARG A 455 -23.10 -28.61 8.95
N ALA A 456 -23.13 -29.80 8.29
CA ALA A 456 -22.68 -29.90 6.89
C ALA A 456 -23.49 -28.99 5.96
N VAL A 457 -24.82 -28.99 6.09
CA VAL A 457 -25.74 -28.16 5.31
C VAL A 457 -25.51 -26.67 5.58
N GLU A 458 -25.28 -26.24 6.83
CA GLU A 458 -24.93 -24.85 7.16
C GLU A 458 -23.68 -24.40 6.44
N LEU A 459 -22.62 -25.22 6.46
CA LEU A 459 -21.35 -24.94 5.81
C LEU A 459 -21.45 -24.92 4.28
N TYR A 460 -22.19 -25.87 3.70
CA TYR A 460 -22.46 -25.88 2.27
C TYR A 460 -23.25 -24.64 1.84
N ARG A 461 -24.25 -24.23 2.63
CA ARG A 461 -25.05 -23.02 2.38
C ARG A 461 -24.15 -21.78 2.39
N ALA A 462 -23.31 -21.62 3.41
CA ALA A 462 -22.39 -20.49 3.51
C ALA A 462 -21.43 -20.42 2.31
N ALA A 463 -20.93 -21.57 1.84
CA ALA A 463 -20.06 -21.62 0.65
C ALA A 463 -20.84 -21.41 -0.66
N ALA A 464 -22.09 -21.93 -0.76
CA ALA A 464 -22.95 -21.82 -1.93
C ALA A 464 -23.42 -20.38 -2.17
N GLU A 465 -23.74 -19.66 -1.11
CA GLU A 465 -24.10 -18.23 -1.14
C GLU A 465 -22.94 -17.34 -1.62
N GLN A 466 -21.69 -17.74 -1.38
CA GLN A 466 -20.50 -17.12 -1.95
C GLN A 466 -20.26 -17.46 -3.42
N GLY A 467 -21.14 -18.27 -4.03
CA GLY A 467 -21.08 -18.65 -5.44
C GLY A 467 -20.17 -19.85 -5.75
N LEU A 468 -19.73 -20.65 -4.75
CA LEU A 468 -18.92 -21.83 -5.02
C LEU A 468 -19.75 -22.94 -5.67
N PRO A 469 -19.54 -23.30 -6.97
CA PRO A 469 -20.43 -24.21 -7.69
C PRO A 469 -20.46 -25.63 -7.10
N ARG A 470 -19.34 -26.12 -6.57
CA ARG A 470 -19.27 -27.41 -5.89
C ARG A 470 -20.17 -27.42 -4.64
N ALA A 471 -20.12 -26.36 -3.83
CA ALA A 471 -20.96 -26.28 -2.63
C ALA A 471 -22.44 -26.15 -2.97
N GLN A 472 -22.79 -25.42 -4.04
CA GLN A 472 -24.16 -25.35 -4.57
C GLN A 472 -24.69 -26.74 -4.97
N CYS A 473 -23.83 -27.55 -5.62
CA CYS A 473 -24.18 -28.92 -5.95
C CYS A 473 -24.40 -29.79 -4.70
N CYS A 474 -23.52 -29.72 -3.71
CA CYS A 474 -23.63 -30.45 -2.45
C CYS A 474 -24.90 -30.03 -1.69
N LEU A 475 -25.16 -28.73 -1.56
CA LEU A 475 -26.35 -28.21 -0.92
C LEU A 475 -27.64 -28.67 -1.66
N GLY A 476 -27.61 -28.62 -3.00
CA GLY A 476 -28.71 -29.14 -3.82
C GLY A 476 -28.98 -30.61 -3.53
N TYR A 477 -27.94 -31.45 -3.42
CA TYR A 477 -28.06 -32.86 -3.10
C TYR A 477 -28.66 -33.10 -1.69
N CYS A 478 -28.12 -32.39 -0.67
CA CYS A 478 -28.66 -32.50 0.69
C CYS A 478 -30.12 -32.04 0.75
N THR A 479 -30.49 -30.97 0.05
CA THR A 479 -31.87 -30.45 0.00
C THR A 479 -32.82 -31.38 -0.77
N GLU A 480 -32.34 -32.04 -1.84
CA GLU A 480 -33.13 -33.03 -2.58
C GLU A 480 -33.47 -34.25 -1.71
N LYS A 481 -32.46 -34.73 -0.97
CA LYS A 481 -32.58 -35.99 -0.19
C LYS A 481 -33.07 -35.79 1.25
N GLY A 482 -33.16 -34.55 1.73
CA GLY A 482 -33.48 -34.26 3.13
C GLY A 482 -32.36 -34.62 4.10
N ILE A 483 -31.11 -34.54 3.69
CA ILE A 483 -29.94 -34.81 4.52
C ILE A 483 -29.62 -33.55 5.32
N GLY A 484 -29.76 -33.61 6.65
CA GLY A 484 -29.50 -32.48 7.54
C GLY A 484 -30.43 -31.26 7.35
N THR A 485 -31.43 -31.38 6.51
CA THR A 485 -32.46 -30.36 6.24
C THR A 485 -33.75 -31.01 5.77
N GLU A 486 -34.87 -30.28 5.72
CA GLU A 486 -36.09 -30.78 5.10
C GLU A 486 -35.91 -30.93 3.58
N ALA A 487 -36.51 -31.98 3.03
CA ALA A 487 -36.45 -32.22 1.59
C ALA A 487 -37.29 -31.18 0.83
N ASP A 488 -36.65 -30.47 -0.09
CA ASP A 488 -37.28 -29.51 -1.00
C ASP A 488 -36.73 -29.70 -2.42
N PRO A 489 -37.38 -30.50 -3.28
CA PRO A 489 -36.91 -30.73 -4.64
C PRO A 489 -36.87 -29.47 -5.52
N ALA A 490 -37.71 -28.47 -5.27
CA ALA A 490 -37.72 -27.24 -6.05
C ALA A 490 -36.52 -26.35 -5.70
N ALA A 491 -36.25 -26.18 -4.40
CA ALA A 491 -35.05 -25.48 -3.93
C ALA A 491 -33.77 -26.23 -4.37
N ALA A 492 -33.74 -27.55 -4.32
CA ALA A 492 -32.60 -28.36 -4.79
C ALA A 492 -32.30 -28.11 -6.27
N THR A 493 -33.35 -28.09 -7.11
CA THR A 493 -33.21 -27.82 -8.54
C THR A 493 -32.61 -26.43 -8.81
N GLU A 494 -32.99 -25.40 -8.03
CA GLU A 494 -32.43 -24.07 -8.15
C GLU A 494 -30.94 -24.04 -7.77
N TRP A 495 -30.54 -24.79 -6.74
CA TRP A 495 -29.12 -24.93 -6.39
C TRP A 495 -28.32 -25.66 -7.47
N TYR A 496 -28.87 -26.71 -8.06
CA TYR A 496 -28.25 -27.41 -9.19
C TYR A 496 -28.13 -26.51 -10.42
N ARG A 497 -29.14 -25.67 -10.70
CA ARG A 497 -29.09 -24.69 -11.78
C ARG A 497 -27.92 -23.73 -11.60
N ARG A 498 -27.79 -23.11 -10.41
CA ARG A 498 -26.67 -22.20 -10.09
C ARG A 498 -25.32 -22.90 -10.23
N SER A 499 -25.20 -24.11 -9.74
CA SER A 499 -23.99 -24.92 -9.86
C SER A 499 -23.66 -25.23 -11.34
N ALA A 500 -24.65 -25.53 -12.15
CA ALA A 500 -24.50 -25.80 -13.58
C ALA A 500 -24.09 -24.56 -14.36
N GLU A 501 -24.72 -23.43 -14.09
CA GLU A 501 -24.36 -22.12 -14.67
C GLU A 501 -22.94 -21.68 -14.24
N GLY A 502 -22.53 -22.03 -13.02
CA GLY A 502 -21.16 -21.84 -12.51
C GLY A 502 -20.12 -22.78 -13.10
N GLY A 503 -20.49 -23.65 -14.04
CA GLY A 503 -19.55 -24.52 -14.78
C GLY A 503 -19.20 -25.84 -14.10
N TYR A 504 -19.87 -26.24 -13.01
CA TYR A 504 -19.55 -27.49 -12.34
C TYR A 504 -20.26 -28.67 -12.98
N SER A 505 -19.51 -29.61 -13.58
CA SER A 505 -20.01 -30.72 -14.38
C SER A 505 -21.00 -31.63 -13.62
N ARG A 506 -20.76 -31.90 -12.33
CA ARG A 506 -21.71 -32.67 -11.48
C ARG A 506 -23.01 -31.90 -11.24
N GLY A 507 -22.94 -30.56 -11.11
CA GLY A 507 -24.13 -29.72 -11.02
C GLY A 507 -24.97 -29.75 -12.31
N MET A 508 -24.28 -29.68 -13.47
CA MET A 508 -24.95 -29.85 -14.79
C MET A 508 -25.66 -31.20 -14.92
N TYR A 509 -25.00 -32.27 -14.49
CA TYR A 509 -25.56 -33.62 -14.48
C TYR A 509 -26.80 -33.71 -13.58
N ASN A 510 -26.71 -33.26 -12.34
CA ASN A 510 -27.83 -33.29 -11.41
C ASN A 510 -29.00 -32.43 -11.90
N TYR A 511 -28.71 -31.29 -12.50
CA TYR A 511 -29.74 -30.43 -13.10
C TYR A 511 -30.42 -31.10 -14.29
N ALA A 512 -29.66 -31.82 -15.13
CA ALA A 512 -30.22 -32.65 -16.20
C ALA A 512 -31.15 -33.75 -15.63
N CYS A 513 -30.75 -34.45 -14.56
CA CYS A 513 -31.57 -35.45 -13.88
C CYS A 513 -32.89 -34.85 -13.38
N CYS A 514 -32.91 -33.62 -12.90
CA CYS A 514 -34.16 -32.96 -12.47
C CYS A 514 -35.15 -32.83 -13.63
N PHE A 515 -34.70 -32.44 -14.83
CA PHE A 515 -35.57 -32.37 -16.02
C PHE A 515 -35.97 -33.74 -16.56
N GLU A 516 -35.09 -34.73 -16.49
CA GLU A 516 -35.38 -36.08 -16.91
C GLU A 516 -36.50 -36.70 -16.06
N ASN A 517 -36.40 -36.53 -14.74
CA ASN A 517 -37.33 -37.15 -13.79
C ASN A 517 -38.55 -36.28 -13.46
N GLY A 518 -38.47 -34.97 -13.71
CA GLY A 518 -39.47 -34.01 -13.26
C GLY A 518 -39.34 -33.68 -11.76
N THR A 519 -38.15 -33.75 -11.19
CA THR A 519 -37.89 -33.50 -9.77
C THR A 519 -37.75 -31.98 -9.54
N GLY A 520 -38.72 -31.40 -8.83
CA GLY A 520 -38.74 -29.95 -8.55
C GLY A 520 -39.02 -29.03 -9.76
N VAL A 521 -39.05 -29.59 -10.96
CA VAL A 521 -39.36 -28.91 -12.22
C VAL A 521 -40.22 -29.80 -13.11
N LYS A 522 -40.87 -29.19 -14.12
CA LYS A 522 -41.59 -29.95 -15.14
C LYS A 522 -40.59 -30.76 -15.97
N LYS A 523 -40.91 -32.01 -16.22
CA LYS A 523 -40.13 -32.91 -17.08
C LYS A 523 -39.92 -32.31 -18.47
N ASP A 524 -38.65 -32.25 -18.91
CA ASP A 524 -38.23 -31.73 -20.21
C ASP A 524 -37.00 -32.51 -20.71
N LEU A 525 -37.22 -33.53 -21.51
CA LEU A 525 -36.16 -34.41 -22.01
C LEU A 525 -35.17 -33.70 -22.96
N PRO A 526 -35.61 -32.84 -23.91
CA PRO A 526 -34.70 -32.09 -24.74
C PRO A 526 -33.74 -31.21 -23.93
N LEU A 527 -34.22 -30.55 -22.88
CA LEU A 527 -33.41 -29.71 -22.01
C LEU A 527 -32.47 -30.56 -21.15
N ALA A 528 -32.94 -31.71 -20.64
CA ALA A 528 -32.08 -32.65 -19.93
C ALA A 528 -30.90 -33.13 -20.81
N GLN A 529 -31.15 -33.47 -22.06
CA GLN A 529 -30.12 -33.89 -23.01
C GLN A 529 -29.07 -32.79 -23.18
N GLN A 530 -29.44 -31.53 -23.37
CA GLN A 530 -28.52 -30.41 -23.53
C GLN A 530 -27.58 -30.26 -22.32
N TRP A 531 -28.10 -30.44 -21.11
CA TRP A 531 -27.32 -30.35 -19.90
C TRP A 531 -26.39 -31.56 -19.71
N TYR A 532 -26.85 -32.79 -20.05
CA TYR A 532 -25.96 -33.96 -20.10
C TYR A 532 -24.84 -33.80 -21.11
N GLU A 533 -25.12 -33.25 -22.31
CA GLU A 533 -24.10 -32.96 -23.31
C GLU A 533 -23.07 -31.94 -22.82
N ARG A 534 -23.51 -30.91 -22.10
CA ARG A 534 -22.59 -29.93 -21.48
C ARG A 534 -21.72 -30.59 -20.40
N ALA A 535 -22.33 -31.39 -19.51
CA ALA A 535 -21.57 -32.10 -18.47
C ALA A 535 -20.57 -33.11 -19.08
N ALA A 536 -20.94 -33.77 -20.16
CA ALA A 536 -20.05 -34.68 -20.90
C ALA A 536 -18.88 -33.95 -21.59
N LYS A 537 -19.13 -32.77 -22.14
CA LYS A 537 -18.06 -31.90 -22.71
C LYS A 537 -17.06 -31.46 -21.66
N GLU A 538 -17.53 -31.23 -20.42
CA GLU A 538 -16.67 -30.95 -19.26
C GLU A 538 -16.00 -32.22 -18.69
N GLY A 539 -16.09 -33.36 -19.39
CA GLY A 539 -15.36 -34.57 -19.07
C GLY A 539 -16.02 -35.46 -18.01
N LEU A 540 -17.29 -35.25 -17.63
CA LEU A 540 -17.97 -36.07 -16.60
C LEU A 540 -18.35 -37.47 -17.15
N PRO A 541 -17.73 -38.57 -16.62
CA PRO A 541 -17.98 -39.92 -17.16
C PRO A 541 -19.42 -40.40 -17.00
N ASP A 542 -20.07 -40.02 -15.89
CA ASP A 542 -21.48 -40.37 -15.65
C ASP A 542 -22.40 -39.75 -16.72
N ALA A 543 -22.15 -38.50 -17.11
CA ALA A 543 -22.95 -37.83 -18.15
C ALA A 543 -22.74 -38.46 -19.54
N MET A 544 -21.49 -38.85 -19.84
CA MET A 544 -21.17 -39.56 -21.08
C MET A 544 -21.88 -40.92 -21.14
N TYR A 545 -21.92 -41.65 -20.01
CA TYR A 545 -22.62 -42.92 -19.91
C TYR A 545 -24.14 -42.76 -20.11
N GLU A 546 -24.75 -41.79 -19.43
CA GLU A 546 -26.19 -41.51 -19.59
C GLU A 546 -26.57 -41.12 -21.02
N LEU A 547 -25.73 -40.31 -21.71
CA LEU A 547 -25.94 -40.04 -23.15
C LEU A 547 -25.90 -41.32 -23.98
N GLY A 548 -24.98 -42.25 -23.68
CA GLY A 548 -24.95 -43.57 -24.31
C GLY A 548 -26.26 -44.31 -24.12
N VAL A 549 -26.80 -44.36 -22.89
CA VAL A 549 -28.11 -44.95 -22.58
C VAL A 549 -29.24 -44.26 -23.37
N TRP A 550 -29.21 -42.92 -23.44
CA TRP A 550 -30.24 -42.15 -24.12
C TRP A 550 -30.31 -42.44 -25.64
N TYR A 551 -29.15 -42.55 -26.30
CA TYR A 551 -29.10 -42.94 -27.71
C TYR A 551 -29.46 -44.42 -27.94
N GLU A 552 -29.13 -45.34 -27.03
CA GLU A 552 -29.50 -46.73 -27.09
C GLU A 552 -31.03 -46.92 -26.92
N ASP A 553 -31.64 -46.18 -25.97
CA ASP A 553 -33.09 -46.27 -25.68
C ASP A 553 -33.96 -45.45 -26.65
N GLY A 554 -33.35 -44.42 -27.31
CA GLY A 554 -34.11 -43.50 -28.17
C GLY A 554 -34.96 -42.50 -27.35
N ARG A 555 -34.45 -41.97 -26.23
CA ARG A 555 -35.23 -41.10 -25.31
C ARG A 555 -35.52 -39.70 -25.88
N CYS A 556 -34.66 -39.19 -26.76
CA CYS A 556 -34.85 -37.89 -27.41
C CYS A 556 -34.79 -37.97 -28.95
N GLY A 557 -35.07 -39.12 -29.53
CA GLY A 557 -35.03 -39.31 -30.97
C GLY A 557 -35.03 -40.78 -31.34
N PRO A 558 -34.80 -41.15 -32.59
CA PRO A 558 -34.63 -42.56 -33.00
C PRO A 558 -33.45 -43.18 -32.28
N LYS A 559 -33.53 -44.48 -31.99
CA LYS A 559 -32.40 -45.22 -31.42
C LYS A 559 -31.21 -45.16 -32.38
N ASP A 560 -30.04 -44.85 -31.81
CA ASP A 560 -28.76 -44.76 -32.57
C ASP A 560 -27.67 -45.56 -31.83
N ALA A 561 -27.52 -46.83 -32.24
CA ALA A 561 -26.55 -47.73 -31.63
C ALA A 561 -25.09 -47.28 -31.86
N ALA A 562 -24.83 -46.60 -32.98
CA ALA A 562 -23.49 -46.10 -33.28
C ALA A 562 -23.10 -44.92 -32.38
N GLN A 563 -24.02 -43.99 -32.18
CA GLN A 563 -23.82 -42.88 -31.24
C GLN A 563 -23.76 -43.38 -29.79
N ALA A 564 -24.64 -44.34 -29.42
CA ALA A 564 -24.62 -44.95 -28.08
C ALA A 564 -23.24 -45.56 -27.78
N LEU A 565 -22.69 -46.37 -28.75
CA LEU A 565 -21.40 -46.98 -28.60
C LEU A 565 -20.27 -45.93 -28.50
N ALA A 566 -20.34 -44.87 -29.31
CA ALA A 566 -19.36 -43.79 -29.26
C ALA A 566 -19.32 -43.09 -27.88
N TRP A 567 -20.45 -42.81 -27.28
CA TRP A 567 -20.53 -42.22 -25.94
C TRP A 567 -20.07 -43.20 -24.85
N TYR A 568 -20.44 -44.50 -24.93
CA TYR A 568 -19.95 -45.50 -23.98
C TYR A 568 -18.43 -45.65 -24.03
N LYS A 569 -17.81 -45.61 -25.25
CA LYS A 569 -16.35 -45.65 -25.40
C LYS A 569 -15.70 -44.46 -24.70
N LYS A 570 -16.18 -43.23 -24.91
CA LYS A 570 -15.70 -42.04 -24.23
C LYS A 570 -15.83 -42.16 -22.69
N ALA A 571 -16.96 -42.63 -22.21
CA ALA A 571 -17.17 -42.85 -20.78
C ALA A 571 -16.23 -43.93 -20.21
N ALA A 572 -16.00 -45.00 -20.94
CA ALA A 572 -15.09 -46.07 -20.54
C ALA A 572 -13.63 -45.64 -20.53
N GLU A 573 -13.19 -44.82 -21.51
CA GLU A 573 -11.87 -44.18 -21.55
C GLU A 573 -11.69 -43.21 -20.35
N ALA A 574 -12.76 -42.53 -19.96
CA ALA A 574 -12.77 -41.65 -18.77
C ALA A 574 -12.94 -42.43 -17.44
N GLY A 575 -12.89 -43.77 -17.46
CA GLY A 575 -12.88 -44.63 -16.29
C GLY A 575 -14.23 -45.10 -15.76
N HIS A 576 -15.32 -44.94 -16.50
CA HIS A 576 -16.67 -45.37 -16.05
C HIS A 576 -16.88 -46.89 -16.21
N ASP A 577 -16.95 -47.63 -15.12
CA ASP A 577 -17.00 -49.11 -15.14
C ASP A 577 -18.21 -49.71 -15.84
N ARG A 578 -19.40 -49.09 -15.68
CA ARG A 578 -20.60 -49.57 -16.37
C ARG A 578 -20.51 -49.33 -17.87
N ALA A 579 -19.82 -48.28 -18.30
CA ALA A 579 -19.61 -47.99 -19.70
C ALA A 579 -18.72 -49.06 -20.37
N ARG A 580 -17.68 -49.57 -19.70
CA ARG A 580 -16.85 -50.67 -20.19
C ARG A 580 -17.68 -51.90 -20.53
N LYS A 581 -18.57 -52.27 -19.61
CA LYS A 581 -19.50 -53.39 -19.82
C LYS A 581 -20.50 -53.12 -20.94
N ALA A 582 -20.96 -51.87 -21.08
CA ALA A 582 -21.86 -51.49 -22.19
C ALA A 582 -21.16 -51.56 -23.53
N VAL A 583 -19.89 -51.13 -23.64
CA VAL A 583 -19.09 -51.27 -24.87
C VAL A 583 -18.94 -52.74 -25.28
N GLU A 584 -18.53 -53.63 -24.35
CA GLU A 584 -18.41 -55.06 -24.60
C GLU A 584 -19.72 -55.71 -25.07
N ARG A 585 -20.85 -55.28 -24.52
CA ARG A 585 -22.18 -55.73 -24.91
C ARG A 585 -22.54 -55.25 -26.32
N MET A 586 -22.34 -53.98 -26.61
CA MET A 586 -22.72 -53.38 -27.90
C MET A 586 -21.82 -53.86 -29.05
N GLU A 587 -20.54 -54.08 -28.82
CA GLU A 587 -19.63 -54.65 -29.85
C GLU A 587 -19.93 -56.09 -30.22
N LYS A 588 -20.66 -56.83 -29.39
CA LYS A 588 -21.18 -58.18 -29.71
C LYS A 588 -22.48 -58.17 -30.52
N LEU A 589 -23.18 -57.05 -30.55
CA LEU A 589 -24.48 -56.87 -31.22
C LEU A 589 -24.36 -56.19 -32.57
N VAL A 590 -23.19 -55.62 -32.88
CA VAL A 590 -22.81 -55.03 -34.15
C VAL A 590 -21.87 -56.01 -34.90
#